data_314b79695053d606806a9e5403756b04
#
_entry.id   314b79695053d606806a9e5403756b04
#
_cell.length_a   1.000
_cell.length_b   1.000
_cell.length_c   1.000
_cell.angle_alpha   90.00
_cell.angle_beta   90.00
_cell.angle_gamma   90.00
#
_symmetry.space_group_name_H-M   'P 1'
#
loop_
_entity.id
_entity.type
_entity.pdbx_description
1 polymer ?
#
loop_
_entity_poly.entity_id
_entity_poly.type
_entity_poly.pdbx_seq_one_letter_code
_entity_poly.pdbx_strand_id
1 'polypeptide(L)'
;METARKGDPVTIAGAEYDPVALLTLFVKRSLSLLSMEMSLEHIEAVMFTTAQLDQRMVEVLGKVTSGLGLKTDQVFYQSHEESMYNYMLYQPEDLWNRMVLACDYNLGTMALYSMSLNHNTSPVVVTVEHKNYDELEVAGHSFPEDTKEKERLQKLMDEDFLRIMTQACDQKIVTSVFLLGDGFREKWMPRTLEFLCRTRRVFQGNNMFSKGASIASRERLNPSPVFDKYLLLGDDKLRANVGITLIKQGVECYHALMDAGINWYEAAAQAELILTSGNDITLQKVSLSGGKPELMTMVLDGMEERPERTTRIRMNVDMISVSQMRVRVEDLGFGELYPASGKTWTQVFDL
;
A
#
# COMPACT_ATOMS: atom_id res chain seq x y z
N MET A 1 15.57 -4.71 -3.84
CA MET A 1 14.37 -3.91 -4.15
C MET A 1 14.66 -2.42 -4.15
N GLU A 2 15.29 -1.87 -3.11
CA GLU A 2 15.58 -0.43 -3.04
C GLU A 2 16.47 0.07 -4.21
N THR A 3 17.51 -0.67 -4.58
CA THR A 3 18.36 -0.38 -5.74
C THR A 3 17.56 -0.37 -7.05
N ALA A 4 16.63 -1.32 -7.20
CA ALA A 4 15.74 -1.36 -8.36
C ALA A 4 14.77 -0.16 -8.40
N ARG A 5 14.30 0.30 -7.23
CA ARG A 5 13.45 1.50 -7.09
C ARG A 5 14.21 2.77 -7.46
N LYS A 6 15.48 2.88 -7.07
CA LYS A 6 16.35 4.02 -7.45
C LYS A 6 16.75 4.01 -8.92
N GLY A 7 16.79 2.82 -9.54
CA GLY A 7 17.22 2.64 -10.93
C GLY A 7 18.74 2.63 -11.12
N ASP A 8 19.49 2.54 -10.02
CA ASP A 8 20.95 2.53 -10.08
C ASP A 8 21.46 1.16 -10.55
N PRO A 9 22.39 1.08 -11.50
CA PRO A 9 22.95 -0.18 -11.96
C PRO A 9 23.71 -0.90 -10.84
N VAL A 10 23.65 -2.23 -10.85
CA VAL A 10 24.35 -3.08 -9.89
C VAL A 10 25.62 -3.63 -10.52
N THR A 11 26.77 -3.33 -9.92
CA THR A 11 28.07 -3.85 -10.41
C THR A 11 28.38 -5.19 -9.75
N ILE A 12 28.51 -6.26 -10.55
CA ILE A 12 28.91 -7.59 -10.09
C ILE A 12 30.12 -8.03 -10.92
N ALA A 13 31.22 -8.35 -10.26
CA ALA A 13 32.47 -8.78 -10.88
C ALA A 13 32.96 -7.85 -12.02
N GLY A 14 32.74 -6.52 -11.89
CA GLY A 14 33.14 -5.51 -12.86
C GLY A 14 32.20 -5.31 -14.06
N ALA A 15 31.08 -6.03 -14.11
CA ALA A 15 30.00 -5.82 -15.09
C ALA A 15 28.79 -5.14 -14.46
N GLU A 16 28.16 -4.22 -15.20
CA GLU A 16 26.94 -3.54 -14.77
C GLU A 16 25.70 -4.32 -15.20
N TYR A 17 24.74 -4.43 -14.29
CA TYR A 17 23.47 -5.13 -14.50
C TYR A 17 22.29 -4.24 -14.16
N ASP A 18 21.21 -4.38 -14.93
CA ASP A 18 19.94 -3.77 -14.62
C ASP A 18 19.35 -4.39 -13.32
N PRO A 19 19.09 -3.58 -12.28
CA PRO A 19 18.59 -4.06 -11.01
C PRO A 19 17.20 -4.71 -11.10
N VAL A 20 16.35 -4.29 -12.06
CA VAL A 20 15.03 -4.89 -12.28
C VAL A 20 15.16 -6.28 -12.87
N ALA A 21 16.09 -6.47 -13.82
CA ALA A 21 16.38 -7.79 -14.40
C ALA A 21 16.94 -8.76 -13.34
N LEU A 22 17.84 -8.27 -12.46
CA LEU A 22 18.37 -9.08 -11.35
C LEU A 22 17.25 -9.46 -10.35
N LEU A 23 16.37 -8.52 -10.00
CA LEU A 23 15.23 -8.79 -9.12
C LEU A 23 14.29 -9.82 -9.76
N THR A 24 13.98 -9.67 -11.06
CA THR A 24 13.17 -10.63 -11.82
C THR A 24 13.79 -12.04 -11.79
N LEU A 25 15.09 -12.13 -12.03
CA LEU A 25 15.81 -13.42 -11.96
C LEU A 25 15.77 -14.02 -10.56
N PHE A 26 15.94 -13.21 -9.51
CA PHE A 26 15.86 -13.65 -8.13
C PHE A 26 14.47 -14.21 -7.82
N VAL A 27 13.40 -13.49 -8.15
CA VAL A 27 12.02 -13.95 -7.93
C VAL A 27 11.73 -15.21 -8.74
N LYS A 28 12.14 -15.25 -10.01
CA LYS A 28 11.99 -16.44 -10.85
C LYS A 28 12.65 -17.67 -10.24
N ARG A 29 13.87 -17.53 -9.72
CA ARG A 29 14.56 -18.63 -9.03
C ARG A 29 13.88 -19.02 -7.72
N SER A 30 13.41 -18.05 -6.94
CA SER A 30 12.65 -18.32 -5.71
C SER A 30 11.37 -19.11 -6.00
N LEU A 31 10.61 -18.71 -7.03
CA LEU A 31 9.42 -19.46 -7.46
C LEU A 31 9.78 -20.85 -8.01
N SER A 32 10.92 -21.03 -8.67
CA SER A 32 11.34 -22.33 -9.18
C SER A 32 11.64 -23.34 -8.06
N LEU A 33 11.95 -22.88 -6.84
CA LEU A 33 12.10 -23.78 -5.70
C LEU A 33 10.76 -24.40 -5.30
N LEU A 34 9.65 -23.70 -5.49
CA LEU A 34 8.31 -24.22 -5.24
C LEU A 34 7.93 -25.33 -6.22
N SER A 35 8.51 -25.33 -7.43
CA SER A 35 8.24 -26.38 -8.43
C SER A 35 8.70 -27.78 -8.01
N MET A 36 9.51 -27.89 -6.96
CA MET A 36 9.86 -29.17 -6.35
C MET A 36 8.69 -29.81 -5.58
N GLU A 37 7.73 -29.00 -5.12
CA GLU A 37 6.57 -29.46 -4.36
C GLU A 37 5.25 -29.33 -5.13
N MET A 38 5.13 -28.35 -6.04
CA MET A 38 3.91 -28.11 -6.82
C MET A 38 4.25 -27.48 -8.18
N SER A 39 3.40 -27.73 -9.19
CA SER A 39 3.52 -27.04 -10.48
C SER A 39 3.25 -25.54 -10.34
N LEU A 40 4.08 -24.70 -10.96
CA LEU A 40 3.90 -23.24 -10.98
C LEU A 40 2.58 -22.82 -11.66
N GLU A 41 1.98 -23.68 -12.47
CA GLU A 41 0.68 -23.44 -13.12
C GLU A 41 -0.48 -23.43 -12.12
N HIS A 42 -0.28 -24.00 -10.93
CA HIS A 42 -1.26 -23.99 -9.85
C HIS A 42 -1.15 -22.79 -8.91
N ILE A 43 -0.28 -21.83 -9.22
CA ILE A 43 -0.21 -20.57 -8.45
C ILE A 43 -1.42 -19.72 -8.81
N GLU A 44 -2.33 -19.56 -7.87
CA GLU A 44 -3.55 -18.75 -8.04
C GLU A 44 -3.29 -17.27 -7.78
N ALA A 45 -2.39 -16.94 -6.85
CA ALA A 45 -2.02 -15.56 -6.52
C ALA A 45 -0.57 -15.43 -6.05
N VAL A 46 0.04 -14.31 -6.38
CA VAL A 46 1.35 -13.87 -5.88
C VAL A 46 1.18 -12.48 -5.27
N MET A 47 1.56 -12.31 -4.03
CA MET A 47 1.55 -11.03 -3.33
C MET A 47 2.98 -10.57 -3.06
N PHE A 48 3.34 -9.43 -3.62
CA PHE A 48 4.58 -8.74 -3.26
C PHE A 48 4.33 -7.79 -2.09
N THR A 49 5.18 -7.84 -1.08
CA THR A 49 5.14 -6.90 0.05
C THR A 49 6.45 -6.15 0.18
N THR A 50 6.39 -4.85 0.45
CA THR A 50 7.55 -3.96 0.54
C THR A 50 7.33 -2.87 1.59
N ALA A 51 8.43 -2.36 2.17
CA ALA A 51 8.36 -1.28 3.16
C ALA A 51 7.90 0.05 2.54
N GLN A 52 8.17 0.28 1.25
CA GLN A 52 7.72 1.47 0.52
C GLN A 52 7.04 1.04 -0.77
N LEU A 53 5.80 1.45 -0.95
CA LEU A 53 4.99 1.16 -2.13
C LEU A 53 4.56 2.48 -2.80
N ASP A 54 5.56 3.18 -3.34
CA ASP A 54 5.37 4.38 -4.14
C ASP A 54 5.19 4.03 -5.63
N GLN A 55 4.92 5.03 -6.47
CA GLN A 55 4.73 4.86 -7.91
C GLN A 55 5.92 4.14 -8.56
N ARG A 56 7.16 4.49 -8.18
CA ARG A 56 8.36 3.86 -8.74
C ARG A 56 8.45 2.38 -8.39
N MET A 57 8.10 2.02 -7.15
CA MET A 57 8.08 0.62 -6.74
C MET A 57 6.99 -0.17 -7.47
N VAL A 58 5.80 0.40 -7.65
CA VAL A 58 4.71 -0.21 -8.44
C VAL A 58 5.17 -0.45 -9.89
N GLU A 59 5.84 0.52 -10.53
CA GLU A 59 6.39 0.36 -11.87
C GLU A 59 7.46 -0.75 -11.95
N VAL A 60 8.36 -0.81 -10.95
CA VAL A 60 9.38 -1.87 -10.85
C VAL A 60 8.73 -3.24 -10.70
N LEU A 61 7.76 -3.38 -9.80
CA LEU A 61 7.05 -4.64 -9.58
C LEU A 61 6.24 -5.06 -10.81
N GLY A 62 5.65 -4.10 -11.53
CA GLY A 62 4.98 -4.35 -12.81
C GLY A 62 5.92 -4.91 -13.87
N LYS A 63 7.15 -4.37 -13.99
CA LYS A 63 8.19 -4.90 -14.90
C LYS A 63 8.64 -6.30 -14.48
N VAL A 64 8.83 -6.54 -13.17
CA VAL A 64 9.15 -7.87 -12.62
C VAL A 64 8.06 -8.88 -12.97
N THR A 65 6.80 -8.53 -12.73
CA THR A 65 5.63 -9.37 -13.07
C THR A 65 5.61 -9.76 -14.55
N SER A 66 5.80 -8.78 -15.43
CA SER A 66 5.88 -9.01 -16.87
C SER A 66 7.04 -9.95 -17.25
N GLY A 67 8.21 -9.77 -16.61
CA GLY A 67 9.39 -10.63 -16.82
C GLY A 67 9.23 -12.05 -16.29
N LEU A 68 8.30 -12.29 -15.35
CA LEU A 68 7.97 -13.62 -14.84
C LEU A 68 6.98 -14.37 -15.71
N GLY A 69 6.29 -13.69 -16.63
CA GLY A 69 5.21 -14.26 -17.44
C GLY A 69 3.95 -14.63 -16.65
N LEU A 70 3.77 -14.04 -15.46
CA LEU A 70 2.56 -14.19 -14.66
C LEU A 70 1.44 -13.32 -15.24
N LYS A 71 0.20 -13.77 -15.10
CA LYS A 71 -0.95 -12.96 -15.46
C LYS A 71 -1.13 -11.81 -14.49
N THR A 72 -1.51 -10.64 -14.97
CA THR A 72 -1.65 -9.44 -14.15
C THR A 72 -2.73 -9.56 -13.09
N ASP A 73 -3.78 -10.34 -13.35
CA ASP A 73 -4.86 -10.63 -12.42
C ASP A 73 -4.49 -11.60 -11.29
N GLN A 74 -3.31 -12.23 -11.37
CA GLN A 74 -2.76 -13.11 -10.34
C GLN A 74 -1.72 -12.43 -9.45
N VAL A 75 -1.33 -11.19 -9.75
CA VAL A 75 -0.25 -10.51 -9.03
C VAL A 75 -0.77 -9.27 -8.33
N PHE A 76 -0.48 -9.20 -7.04
CA PHE A 76 -0.91 -8.14 -6.15
C PHE A 76 0.28 -7.52 -5.42
N TYR A 77 0.10 -6.31 -4.96
CA TYR A 77 1.11 -5.53 -4.23
C TYR A 77 0.51 -5.03 -2.93
N GLN A 78 1.31 -4.96 -1.89
CA GLN A 78 0.93 -4.31 -0.62
C GLN A 78 2.14 -3.79 0.15
N SER A 79 1.89 -2.84 1.04
CA SER A 79 2.89 -2.32 1.96
C SER A 79 3.12 -3.26 3.16
N HIS A 80 4.18 -3.01 3.91
CA HIS A 80 4.41 -3.71 5.20
C HIS A 80 3.32 -3.35 6.22
N GLU A 81 2.78 -2.13 6.17
CA GLU A 81 1.66 -1.68 6.99
C GLU A 81 0.40 -2.52 6.72
N GLU A 82 0.05 -2.71 5.46
CA GLU A 82 -1.07 -3.56 5.07
C GLU A 82 -0.81 -5.03 5.43
N SER A 83 0.43 -5.49 5.30
CA SER A 83 0.83 -6.84 5.72
C SER A 83 0.68 -7.04 7.23
N MET A 84 1.09 -6.04 8.03
CA MET A 84 0.89 -6.08 9.49
C MET A 84 -0.60 -6.12 9.86
N TYR A 85 -1.43 -5.28 9.22
CA TYR A 85 -2.87 -5.27 9.40
C TYR A 85 -3.47 -6.65 9.10
N ASN A 86 -3.20 -7.22 7.92
CA ASN A 86 -3.72 -8.52 7.53
C ASN A 86 -3.27 -9.65 8.49
N TYR A 87 -2.00 -9.61 8.94
CA TYR A 87 -1.51 -10.56 9.91
C TYR A 87 -2.23 -10.45 11.25
N MET A 88 -2.43 -9.23 11.76
CA MET A 88 -3.02 -9.00 13.07
C MET A 88 -4.50 -9.39 13.13
N LEU A 89 -5.28 -9.18 12.08
CA LEU A 89 -6.70 -9.59 12.04
C LEU A 89 -6.90 -11.11 12.21
N TYR A 90 -5.88 -11.91 11.90
CA TYR A 90 -5.89 -13.37 12.09
C TYR A 90 -5.30 -13.81 13.43
N GLN A 91 -4.85 -12.88 14.27
CA GLN A 91 -4.43 -13.19 15.62
C GLN A 91 -5.61 -13.12 16.59
N PRO A 92 -5.50 -13.72 17.80
CA PRO A 92 -6.48 -13.51 18.86
C PRO A 92 -6.69 -12.00 19.15
N GLU A 93 -7.95 -11.58 19.26
CA GLU A 93 -8.32 -10.16 19.39
C GLU A 93 -7.68 -9.48 20.61
N ASP A 94 -7.44 -10.22 21.67
CA ASP A 94 -6.78 -9.72 22.88
C ASP A 94 -5.31 -9.31 22.66
N LEU A 95 -4.69 -9.64 21.52
CA LEU A 95 -3.36 -9.18 21.14
C LEU A 95 -3.38 -7.81 20.43
N TRP A 96 -4.52 -7.39 19.87
CA TRP A 96 -4.59 -6.19 19.04
C TRP A 96 -5.81 -5.30 19.26
N ASN A 97 -6.60 -5.55 20.32
CA ASN A 97 -7.77 -4.73 20.66
C ASN A 97 -7.41 -3.29 21.11
N ARG A 98 -6.13 -2.98 21.26
CA ARG A 98 -5.56 -1.65 21.48
C ARG A 98 -4.40 -1.45 20.52
N MET A 99 -3.41 -0.63 20.88
CA MET A 99 -2.24 -0.42 20.06
C MET A 99 -1.34 -1.66 20.02
N VAL A 100 -0.83 -1.96 18.83
CA VAL A 100 0.21 -2.97 18.58
C VAL A 100 1.44 -2.29 18.03
N LEU A 101 2.62 -2.67 18.52
CA LEU A 101 3.89 -2.22 17.97
C LEU A 101 4.62 -3.38 17.29
N ALA A 102 5.25 -3.12 16.15
CA ALA A 102 6.17 -4.05 15.51
C ALA A 102 7.48 -3.31 15.18
N CYS A 103 8.58 -3.82 15.74
CA CYS A 103 9.92 -3.30 15.49
C CYS A 103 10.57 -4.21 14.46
N ASP A 104 10.86 -3.70 13.27
CA ASP A 104 11.59 -4.41 12.22
C ASP A 104 13.02 -3.87 12.16
N TYR A 105 13.98 -4.68 12.65
CA TYR A 105 15.39 -4.31 12.72
C TYR A 105 16.21 -5.20 11.80
N ASN A 106 16.48 -4.68 10.62
CA ASN A 106 17.25 -5.34 9.58
C ASN A 106 18.27 -4.37 8.96
N LEU A 107 19.41 -4.90 8.55
CA LEU A 107 20.41 -4.17 7.76
C LEU A 107 20.86 -2.83 8.39
N GLY A 108 20.93 -2.79 9.73
CA GLY A 108 21.41 -1.61 10.47
C GLY A 108 20.38 -0.50 10.67
N THR A 109 19.19 -0.62 10.09
CA THR A 109 18.08 0.32 10.31
C THR A 109 16.93 -0.35 11.04
N MET A 110 16.24 0.41 11.89
CA MET A 110 15.04 -0.04 12.59
C MET A 110 13.83 0.76 12.13
N ALA A 111 12.79 0.07 11.71
CA ALA A 111 11.47 0.63 11.48
C ALA A 111 10.52 0.20 12.60
N LEU A 112 9.84 1.18 13.22
CA LEU A 112 8.78 0.95 14.20
C LEU A 112 7.44 1.17 13.52
N TYR A 113 6.64 0.11 13.44
CA TYR A 113 5.26 0.14 12.99
C TYR A 113 4.33 0.21 14.19
N SER A 114 3.32 1.05 14.12
CA SER A 114 2.29 1.21 15.15
C SER A 114 0.89 1.08 14.56
N MET A 115 0.19 0.02 14.92
CA MET A 115 -1.19 -0.22 14.53
C MET A 115 -2.13 0.24 15.64
N SER A 116 -3.12 1.06 15.30
CA SER A 116 -4.15 1.54 16.21
C SER A 116 -5.56 1.42 15.62
N LEU A 117 -6.58 1.34 16.49
CA LEU A 117 -7.97 1.15 16.10
C LEU A 117 -8.83 2.32 16.60
N ASN A 118 -9.69 2.81 15.73
CA ASN A 118 -10.75 3.76 16.09
C ASN A 118 -12.09 3.04 16.16
N HIS A 119 -12.51 2.69 17.37
CA HIS A 119 -13.78 1.98 17.61
C HIS A 119 -15.02 2.90 17.53
N ASN A 120 -14.85 4.20 17.28
CA ASN A 120 -15.96 5.14 17.14
C ASN A 120 -16.55 5.17 15.72
N THR A 121 -16.00 4.39 14.81
CA THR A 121 -16.43 4.31 13.41
C THR A 121 -17.01 2.93 13.10
N SER A 122 -17.87 2.85 12.08
CA SER A 122 -18.39 1.60 11.55
C SER A 122 -18.30 1.63 10.02
N PRO A 123 -17.43 0.83 9.41
CA PRO A 123 -16.48 -0.12 10.00
C PRO A 123 -15.46 0.54 10.95
N VAL A 124 -14.82 -0.27 11.81
CA VAL A 124 -13.73 0.20 12.67
C VAL A 124 -12.54 0.58 11.82
N VAL A 125 -12.10 1.82 11.91
CA VAL A 125 -10.93 2.29 11.18
C VAL A 125 -9.67 1.82 11.89
N VAL A 126 -8.79 1.17 11.14
CA VAL A 126 -7.46 0.76 11.56
C VAL A 126 -6.42 1.62 10.84
N THR A 127 -5.49 2.18 11.57
CA THR A 127 -4.34 2.90 11.01
C THR A 127 -3.06 2.16 11.38
N VAL A 128 -2.15 2.05 10.42
CA VAL A 128 -0.80 1.56 10.63
C VAL A 128 0.16 2.63 10.13
N GLU A 129 0.97 3.14 11.04
CA GLU A 129 1.99 4.16 10.76
C GLU A 129 3.36 3.55 10.99
N HIS A 130 4.38 4.00 10.27
CA HIS A 130 5.76 3.60 10.54
C HIS A 130 6.68 4.81 10.71
N LYS A 131 7.76 4.60 11.46
CA LYS A 131 8.83 5.56 11.66
C LYS A 131 10.18 4.83 11.64
N ASN A 132 11.11 5.36 10.86
CA ASN A 132 12.49 4.85 10.82
C ASN A 132 13.34 5.51 11.89
N TYR A 133 14.27 4.74 12.45
CA TYR A 133 15.22 5.16 13.47
C TYR A 133 16.63 4.75 13.05
N ASP A 134 17.47 5.75 12.80
CA ASP A 134 18.87 5.57 12.42
C ASP A 134 19.81 5.45 13.64
N GLU A 135 19.30 5.78 14.85
CA GLU A 135 20.10 5.74 16.09
C GLU A 135 20.55 4.33 16.48
N LEU A 136 19.86 3.30 15.98
CA LEU A 136 20.24 1.90 16.17
C LEU A 136 21.13 1.36 15.05
N GLU A 137 21.66 2.22 14.21
CA GLU A 137 22.59 1.82 13.18
C GLU A 137 23.89 1.30 13.81
N VAL A 138 24.12 -0.02 13.67
CA VAL A 138 25.40 -0.63 13.98
C VAL A 138 26.20 -0.72 12.70
N ALA A 139 27.39 -0.13 12.67
CA ALA A 139 28.28 -0.24 11.52
C ALA A 139 28.51 -1.71 11.17
N GLY A 140 27.86 -2.18 10.07
CA GLY A 140 28.08 -3.48 9.49
C GLY A 140 27.42 -4.66 10.20
N HIS A 141 26.12 -4.75 10.28
CA HIS A 141 25.27 -5.93 10.54
C HIS A 141 25.74 -7.00 11.56
N SER A 142 26.86 -6.81 12.23
CA SER A 142 27.41 -7.72 13.25
C SER A 142 28.17 -6.95 14.33
N PHE A 143 28.00 -7.41 15.55
CA PHE A 143 28.79 -6.86 16.66
C PHE A 143 30.27 -7.19 16.48
N PRO A 144 31.18 -6.30 16.99
CA PRO A 144 32.61 -6.58 17.00
C PRO A 144 32.96 -7.90 17.70
N GLU A 145 34.06 -8.54 17.28
CA GLU A 145 34.55 -9.75 17.93
C GLU A 145 35.15 -9.44 19.34
N ASP A 146 35.67 -8.21 19.54
CA ASP A 146 36.15 -7.78 20.86
C ASP A 146 35.00 -7.72 21.87
N THR A 147 35.10 -8.55 22.91
CA THR A 147 34.04 -8.71 23.90
C THR A 147 33.72 -7.40 24.64
N LYS A 148 34.74 -6.57 24.97
CA LYS A 148 34.51 -5.32 25.70
C LYS A 148 33.81 -4.27 24.83
N GLU A 149 34.18 -4.18 23.58
CA GLU A 149 33.55 -3.27 22.63
C GLU A 149 32.15 -3.72 22.30
N LYS A 150 31.92 -5.03 22.11
CA LYS A 150 30.61 -5.64 21.94
C LYS A 150 29.68 -5.30 23.13
N GLU A 151 30.10 -5.55 24.35
CA GLU A 151 29.30 -5.23 25.57
C GLU A 151 28.96 -3.73 25.66
N ARG A 152 29.93 -2.86 25.35
CA ARG A 152 29.71 -1.42 25.32
C ARG A 152 28.66 -1.02 24.28
N LEU A 153 28.76 -1.52 23.06
CA LEU A 153 27.78 -1.24 21.97
C LEU A 153 26.41 -1.79 22.32
N GLN A 154 26.32 -3.02 22.79
CA GLN A 154 25.05 -3.63 23.21
C GLN A 154 24.35 -2.79 24.29
N LYS A 155 25.11 -2.26 25.25
CA LYS A 155 24.56 -1.39 26.31
C LYS A 155 24.02 -0.06 25.73
N LEU A 156 24.75 0.58 24.82
CA LEU A 156 24.30 1.82 24.18
C LEU A 156 23.05 1.59 23.35
N MET A 157 23.04 0.51 22.56
CA MET A 157 21.88 0.14 21.77
C MET A 157 20.64 -0.16 22.63
N ASP A 158 20.81 -0.87 23.76
CA ASP A 158 19.69 -1.12 24.69
C ASP A 158 19.17 0.18 25.32
N GLU A 159 20.05 1.13 25.63
CA GLU A 159 19.66 2.45 26.15
C GLU A 159 18.87 3.26 25.11
N ASP A 160 19.31 3.29 23.86
CA ASP A 160 18.62 3.97 22.76
C ASP A 160 17.28 3.29 22.44
N PHE A 161 17.26 1.97 22.35
CA PHE A 161 16.04 1.23 22.09
C PHE A 161 15.03 1.38 23.23
N LEU A 162 15.47 1.37 24.49
CA LEU A 162 14.62 1.65 25.65
C LEU A 162 14.00 3.05 25.57
N ARG A 163 14.78 4.07 25.17
CA ARG A 163 14.30 5.43 24.98
C ARG A 163 13.22 5.49 23.89
N ILE A 164 13.47 4.85 22.74
CA ILE A 164 12.51 4.77 21.62
C ILE A 164 11.21 4.09 22.07
N MET A 165 11.31 2.94 22.73
CA MET A 165 10.14 2.18 23.16
C MET A 165 9.38 2.87 24.29
N THR A 166 10.07 3.58 25.19
CA THR A 166 9.42 4.40 26.23
C THR A 166 8.59 5.51 25.58
N GLN A 167 9.16 6.23 24.61
CA GLN A 167 8.44 7.26 23.86
C GLN A 167 7.27 6.71 23.05
N ALA A 168 7.44 5.57 22.41
CA ALA A 168 6.39 4.93 21.62
C ALA A 168 5.20 4.47 22.48
N CYS A 169 5.46 4.09 23.73
CA CYS A 169 4.46 3.63 24.70
C CYS A 169 3.88 4.76 25.56
N ASP A 170 4.41 5.98 25.47
CA ASP A 170 3.97 7.09 26.33
C ASP A 170 2.50 7.42 26.09
N GLN A 171 1.73 7.49 27.20
CA GLN A 171 0.29 7.77 27.23
C GLN A 171 -0.57 6.83 26.32
N LYS A 172 -0.04 5.66 25.92
CA LYS A 172 -0.72 4.70 25.05
C LYS A 172 -0.85 3.34 25.72
N ILE A 173 -1.99 2.70 25.48
CA ILE A 173 -2.22 1.32 25.92
C ILE A 173 -1.76 0.40 24.80
N VAL A 174 -0.57 -0.18 24.93
CA VAL A 174 0.01 -1.14 24.00
C VAL A 174 -0.24 -2.55 24.54
N THR A 175 -0.93 -3.40 23.75
CA THR A 175 -1.25 -4.78 24.11
C THR A 175 -0.13 -5.74 23.78
N SER A 176 0.47 -5.60 22.61
CA SER A 176 1.53 -6.50 22.14
C SER A 176 2.65 -5.75 21.39
N VAL A 177 3.84 -6.32 21.46
CA VAL A 177 5.03 -5.84 20.75
C VAL A 177 5.65 -7.02 20.01
N PHE A 178 5.92 -6.83 18.73
CA PHE A 178 6.58 -7.82 17.88
C PHE A 178 7.98 -7.32 17.52
N LEU A 179 8.98 -8.15 17.78
CA LEU A 179 10.38 -7.90 17.46
C LEU A 179 10.72 -8.74 16.22
N LEU A 180 10.94 -8.07 15.10
CA LEU A 180 11.13 -8.67 13.79
C LEU A 180 12.54 -8.39 13.27
N GLY A 181 13.04 -9.31 12.44
CA GLY A 181 14.31 -9.10 11.76
C GLY A 181 15.52 -9.68 12.48
N ASP A 182 16.60 -9.72 11.73
CA ASP A 182 17.84 -10.38 12.16
C ASP A 182 18.59 -9.61 13.26
N GLY A 183 18.34 -8.30 13.39
CA GLY A 183 18.92 -7.45 14.44
C GLY A 183 18.54 -7.87 15.85
N PHE A 184 17.43 -8.60 16.02
CA PHE A 184 17.01 -9.12 17.32
C PHE A 184 17.47 -10.57 17.61
N ARG A 185 18.28 -11.17 16.77
CA ARG A 185 18.79 -12.55 17.02
C ARG A 185 19.69 -12.63 18.24
N GLU A 186 20.51 -11.60 18.49
CA GLU A 186 21.36 -11.53 19.67
C GLU A 186 20.63 -10.91 20.86
N LYS A 187 20.99 -11.34 22.08
CA LYS A 187 20.39 -10.88 23.34
C LYS A 187 21.08 -9.59 23.83
N TRP A 188 20.89 -8.49 23.14
CA TRP A 188 21.56 -7.21 23.47
C TRP A 188 20.66 -6.20 24.23
N MET A 189 19.37 -6.46 24.43
CA MET A 189 18.36 -5.53 24.93
C MET A 189 17.67 -5.95 26.25
N PRO A 190 18.40 -6.35 27.30
CA PRO A 190 17.78 -6.89 28.53
C PRO A 190 16.90 -5.88 29.25
N ARG A 191 17.30 -4.58 29.30
CA ARG A 191 16.55 -3.52 29.98
C ARG A 191 15.25 -3.19 29.22
N THR A 192 15.34 -3.11 27.91
CA THR A 192 14.17 -2.89 27.06
C THR A 192 13.19 -4.04 27.18
N LEU A 193 13.65 -5.29 27.16
CA LEU A 193 12.78 -6.46 27.35
C LEU A 193 12.10 -6.45 28.72
N GLU A 194 12.83 -6.12 29.79
CA GLU A 194 12.24 -5.97 31.12
C GLU A 194 11.12 -4.91 31.12
N PHE A 195 11.35 -3.75 30.50
CA PHE A 195 10.36 -2.68 30.38
C PHE A 195 9.12 -3.14 29.58
N LEU A 196 9.32 -3.78 28.44
CA LEU A 196 8.24 -4.21 27.57
C LEU A 196 7.39 -5.35 28.19
N CYS A 197 8.04 -6.32 28.82
CA CYS A 197 7.36 -7.52 29.37
C CYS A 197 6.59 -7.24 30.68
N ARG A 198 6.73 -6.09 31.31
CA ARG A 198 6.00 -5.75 32.56
C ARG A 198 4.48 -5.73 32.37
N THR A 199 4.00 -5.22 31.23
CA THR A 199 2.57 -4.98 31.00
C THR A 199 2.08 -5.37 29.59
N ARG A 200 2.98 -5.89 28.74
CA ARG A 200 2.71 -6.18 27.33
C ARG A 200 3.14 -7.60 27.00
N ARG A 201 2.52 -8.18 25.98
CA ARG A 201 2.99 -9.44 25.38
C ARG A 201 4.06 -9.14 24.35
N VAL A 202 5.22 -9.75 24.46
CA VAL A 202 6.35 -9.55 23.55
C VAL A 202 6.60 -10.83 22.78
N PHE A 203 6.63 -10.71 21.45
CA PHE A 203 6.87 -11.81 20.53
C PHE A 203 8.12 -11.52 19.69
N GLN A 204 8.85 -12.57 19.34
CA GLN A 204 9.97 -12.47 18.41
C GLN A 204 9.72 -13.38 17.21
N GLY A 205 9.96 -12.87 16.00
CA GLY A 205 9.77 -13.64 14.76
C GLY A 205 10.17 -12.84 13.54
N ASN A 206 10.29 -13.49 12.38
CA ASN A 206 10.84 -12.85 11.18
C ASN A 206 9.88 -12.84 9.98
N ASN A 207 8.65 -13.35 10.12
CA ASN A 207 7.78 -13.60 8.98
C ASN A 207 6.39 -12.94 9.06
N MET A 208 6.23 -11.90 9.87
CA MET A 208 4.95 -11.18 9.99
C MET A 208 4.47 -10.66 8.64
N PHE A 209 5.32 -9.94 7.91
CA PHE A 209 4.94 -9.33 6.64
C PHE A 209 4.64 -10.36 5.55
N SER A 210 5.46 -11.41 5.43
CA SER A 210 5.21 -12.47 4.45
C SER A 210 3.96 -13.30 4.78
N LYS A 211 3.67 -13.55 6.06
CA LYS A 211 2.41 -14.19 6.48
C LYS A 211 1.21 -13.28 6.23
N GLY A 212 1.32 -11.98 6.54
CA GLY A 212 0.27 -11.01 6.25
C GLY A 212 -0.02 -10.92 4.75
N ALA A 213 1.03 -10.93 3.92
CA ALA A 213 0.88 -10.98 2.46
C ALA A 213 0.18 -12.26 1.98
N SER A 214 0.52 -13.41 2.55
CA SER A 214 -0.15 -14.68 2.24
C SER A 214 -1.63 -14.68 2.65
N ILE A 215 -1.96 -14.08 3.81
CA ILE A 215 -3.34 -13.90 4.26
C ILE A 215 -4.09 -13.00 3.29
N ALA A 216 -3.52 -11.85 2.91
CA ALA A 216 -4.12 -10.92 1.97
C ALA A 216 -4.41 -11.57 0.61
N SER A 217 -3.47 -12.37 0.07
CA SER A 217 -3.70 -13.14 -1.16
C SER A 217 -4.91 -14.06 -1.05
N ARG A 218 -5.02 -14.78 0.07
CA ARG A 218 -6.17 -15.67 0.31
C ARG A 218 -7.48 -14.91 0.43
N GLU A 219 -7.48 -13.76 1.12
CA GLU A 219 -8.68 -12.93 1.27
C GLU A 219 -9.14 -12.32 -0.06
N ARG A 220 -8.23 -12.01 -0.98
CA ARG A 220 -8.58 -11.58 -2.33
C ARG A 220 -9.27 -12.66 -3.15
N LEU A 221 -8.86 -13.93 -2.97
CA LEU A 221 -9.48 -15.08 -3.65
C LEU A 221 -10.77 -15.53 -2.97
N ASN A 222 -10.81 -15.50 -1.64
CA ASN A 222 -11.92 -15.97 -0.82
C ASN A 222 -12.15 -15.02 0.36
N PRO A 223 -12.89 -13.91 0.17
CA PRO A 223 -13.12 -12.91 1.19
C PRO A 223 -13.81 -13.48 2.44
N SER A 224 -13.30 -13.13 3.62
CA SER A 224 -13.90 -13.53 4.90
C SER A 224 -14.63 -12.34 5.57
N PRO A 225 -15.75 -12.58 6.31
CA PRO A 225 -16.53 -11.51 6.95
C PRO A 225 -15.77 -10.71 8.02
N VAL A 226 -14.59 -11.16 8.43
CA VAL A 226 -13.77 -10.43 9.42
C VAL A 226 -13.33 -9.09 8.85
N PHE A 227 -12.96 -9.06 7.56
CA PHE A 227 -12.48 -7.85 6.90
C PHE A 227 -13.58 -6.82 6.65
N ASP A 228 -14.85 -7.21 6.63
CA ASP A 228 -15.97 -6.27 6.50
C ASP A 228 -16.13 -5.35 7.73
N LYS A 229 -15.59 -5.77 8.87
CA LYS A 229 -15.70 -5.04 10.15
C LYS A 229 -14.61 -4.00 10.34
N TYR A 230 -13.52 -4.09 9.61
CA TYR A 230 -12.33 -3.27 9.80
C TYR A 230 -11.91 -2.66 8.46
N LEU A 231 -11.59 -1.37 8.47
CA LEU A 231 -11.11 -0.63 7.30
C LEU A 231 -9.70 -0.11 7.56
N LEU A 232 -8.72 -0.60 6.80
CA LEU A 232 -7.38 -0.05 6.86
C LEU A 232 -7.32 1.30 6.14
N LEU A 233 -6.85 2.34 6.84
CA LEU A 233 -6.45 3.61 6.25
C LEU A 233 -4.93 3.76 6.39
N GLY A 234 -4.22 3.52 5.31
CA GLY A 234 -2.78 3.70 5.18
C GLY A 234 -2.44 4.87 4.25
N ASP A 235 -1.16 5.15 4.12
CA ASP A 235 -0.67 6.20 3.20
C ASP A 235 -0.81 5.81 1.73
N ASP A 236 -1.02 4.53 1.44
CA ASP A 236 -1.27 3.96 0.12
C ASP A 236 -2.77 3.86 -0.23
N LYS A 237 -3.66 4.28 0.67
CA LYS A 237 -5.12 4.18 0.49
C LYS A 237 -5.75 5.52 0.12
N LEU A 238 -6.78 5.48 -0.73
CA LEU A 238 -7.61 6.65 -0.99
C LEU A 238 -8.36 7.08 0.28
N ARG A 239 -8.30 8.37 0.59
CA ARG A 239 -8.95 8.96 1.78
C ARG A 239 -10.31 9.58 1.48
N ALA A 240 -10.74 9.54 0.22
CA ALA A 240 -12.01 10.10 -0.22
C ALA A 240 -12.64 9.21 -1.30
N ASN A 241 -13.96 9.18 -1.35
CA ASN A 241 -14.68 8.65 -2.48
C ASN A 241 -14.66 9.68 -3.62
N VAL A 242 -14.51 9.22 -4.84
CA VAL A 242 -14.67 10.04 -6.04
C VAL A 242 -15.83 9.51 -6.86
N GLY A 243 -16.74 10.38 -7.27
CA GLY A 243 -17.88 9.98 -8.06
C GLY A 243 -18.42 11.13 -8.91
N ILE A 244 -19.53 10.87 -9.56
CA ILE A 244 -20.20 11.80 -10.46
C ILE A 244 -21.71 11.72 -10.23
N THR A 245 -22.39 12.86 -10.37
CA THR A 245 -23.85 12.88 -10.44
C THR A 245 -24.32 12.55 -11.84
N LEU A 246 -25.17 11.55 -11.95
CA LEU A 246 -25.74 11.06 -13.20
C LEU A 246 -27.27 11.20 -13.17
N ILE A 247 -27.86 11.40 -14.36
CA ILE A 247 -29.30 11.25 -14.57
C ILE A 247 -29.57 9.85 -15.10
N LYS A 248 -30.09 8.95 -14.27
CA LYS A 248 -30.45 7.59 -14.63
C LYS A 248 -31.98 7.44 -14.61
N GLN A 249 -32.57 7.14 -15.76
CA GLN A 249 -34.02 7.02 -15.91
C GLN A 249 -34.80 8.29 -15.45
N GLY A 250 -34.21 9.48 -15.67
CA GLY A 250 -34.83 10.74 -15.29
C GLY A 250 -34.63 11.16 -13.83
N VAL A 251 -33.90 10.38 -13.04
CA VAL A 251 -33.61 10.67 -11.63
C VAL A 251 -32.12 10.95 -11.46
N GLU A 252 -31.78 12.02 -10.76
CA GLU A 252 -30.40 12.29 -10.36
C GLU A 252 -29.94 11.30 -9.30
N CYS A 253 -28.78 10.69 -9.52
CA CYS A 253 -28.14 9.79 -8.57
C CYS A 253 -26.63 9.98 -8.56
N TYR A 254 -26.03 9.85 -7.36
CA TYR A 254 -24.59 9.76 -7.23
C TYR A 254 -24.09 8.38 -7.70
N HIS A 255 -23.06 8.39 -8.50
CA HIS A 255 -22.38 7.17 -8.96
C HIS A 255 -20.92 7.22 -8.52
N ALA A 256 -20.53 6.29 -7.64
CA ALA A 256 -19.15 6.16 -7.20
C ALA A 256 -18.31 5.61 -8.36
N LEU A 257 -17.18 6.25 -8.62
CA LEU A 257 -16.15 5.84 -9.56
C LEU A 257 -15.00 5.14 -8.85
N MET A 258 -14.57 5.69 -7.72
CA MET A 258 -13.52 5.12 -6.87
C MET A 258 -13.92 5.29 -5.41
N ASP A 259 -13.77 4.22 -4.63
CA ASP A 259 -14.10 4.21 -3.21
C ASP A 259 -12.86 4.47 -2.34
N ALA A 260 -13.05 5.16 -1.23
CA ALA A 260 -12.03 5.31 -0.21
C ALA A 260 -11.64 3.95 0.40
N GLY A 261 -10.38 3.82 0.80
CA GLY A 261 -9.83 2.57 1.32
C GLY A 261 -9.23 1.63 0.26
N ILE A 262 -9.47 1.92 -1.03
CA ILE A 262 -8.80 1.20 -2.13
C ILE A 262 -7.35 1.70 -2.25
N ASN A 263 -6.44 0.81 -2.62
CA ASN A 263 -5.07 1.19 -2.95
C ASN A 263 -5.05 2.14 -4.15
N TRP A 264 -4.33 3.25 -4.05
CA TRP A 264 -4.30 4.25 -5.13
C TRP A 264 -3.88 3.63 -6.48
N TYR A 265 -2.95 2.68 -6.50
CA TYR A 265 -2.46 2.02 -7.72
C TYR A 265 -3.44 0.97 -8.30
N GLU A 266 -4.50 0.62 -7.59
CA GLU A 266 -5.60 -0.23 -8.04
C GLU A 266 -6.85 0.61 -8.38
N ALA A 267 -6.91 1.86 -7.93
CA ALA A 267 -8.06 2.73 -8.10
C ALA A 267 -8.16 3.23 -9.53
N ALA A 268 -9.07 2.66 -10.28
CA ALA A 268 -9.38 3.06 -11.65
C ALA A 268 -10.86 2.80 -11.97
N ALA A 269 -11.43 3.64 -12.81
CA ALA A 269 -12.79 3.49 -13.30
C ALA A 269 -12.90 3.90 -14.76
N GLN A 270 -13.81 3.26 -15.47
CA GLN A 270 -14.19 3.65 -16.83
C GLN A 270 -15.72 3.77 -16.90
N ALA A 271 -16.19 4.84 -17.52
CA ALA A 271 -17.61 5.05 -17.77
C ALA A 271 -17.85 5.61 -19.16
N GLU A 272 -18.90 5.14 -19.83
CA GLU A 272 -19.44 5.80 -21.02
C GLU A 272 -20.67 6.61 -20.62
N LEU A 273 -20.66 7.88 -20.97
CA LEU A 273 -21.65 8.86 -20.53
C LEU A 273 -22.15 9.67 -21.73
N ILE A 274 -23.34 10.25 -21.58
CA ILE A 274 -23.89 11.22 -22.51
C ILE A 274 -23.98 12.55 -21.76
N LEU A 275 -23.35 13.59 -22.28
CA LEU A 275 -23.45 14.94 -21.70
C LEU A 275 -24.88 15.45 -21.88
N THR A 276 -25.46 15.96 -20.81
CA THR A 276 -26.80 16.57 -20.84
C THR A 276 -26.80 17.88 -21.61
N SER A 277 -25.80 18.71 -21.34
CA SER A 277 -25.56 20.00 -22.00
C SER A 277 -24.13 20.46 -21.70
N GLY A 278 -23.65 21.44 -22.45
CA GLY A 278 -22.34 22.05 -22.22
C GLY A 278 -21.15 21.17 -22.66
N ASN A 279 -19.98 21.58 -22.20
CA ASN A 279 -18.69 20.95 -22.51
C ASN A 279 -17.85 20.74 -21.25
N ASP A 280 -18.48 20.54 -20.11
CA ASP A 280 -17.80 20.30 -18.84
C ASP A 280 -18.30 19.03 -18.15
N ILE A 281 -17.43 18.47 -17.32
CA ILE A 281 -17.69 17.31 -16.48
C ILE A 281 -17.32 17.66 -15.06
N THR A 282 -18.27 17.54 -14.14
CA THR A 282 -18.04 17.81 -12.71
C THR A 282 -18.00 16.51 -11.92
N LEU A 283 -16.85 16.20 -11.33
CA LEU A 283 -16.64 15.13 -10.38
C LEU A 283 -16.83 15.62 -8.95
N GLN A 284 -17.15 14.74 -8.05
CA GLN A 284 -17.35 15.02 -6.62
C GLN A 284 -16.36 14.21 -5.79
N LYS A 285 -15.59 14.88 -4.94
CA LYS A 285 -14.75 14.27 -3.92
C LYS A 285 -15.48 14.32 -2.58
N VAL A 286 -15.71 13.19 -1.96
CA VAL A 286 -16.39 13.05 -0.69
C VAL A 286 -15.44 12.46 0.34
N SER A 287 -14.97 13.30 1.28
CA SER A 287 -14.04 12.86 2.32
C SER A 287 -14.70 11.91 3.31
N LEU A 288 -13.95 10.89 3.78
CA LEU A 288 -14.37 10.00 4.88
C LEU A 288 -14.58 10.73 6.21
N SER A 289 -13.90 11.86 6.42
CA SER A 289 -14.10 12.70 7.62
C SER A 289 -15.42 13.45 7.64
N GLY A 290 -16.23 13.30 6.58
CA GLY A 290 -17.47 14.04 6.41
C GLY A 290 -17.23 15.45 5.83
N GLY A 291 -18.32 16.19 5.63
CA GLY A 291 -18.29 17.53 5.05
C GLY A 291 -19.07 17.63 3.74
N LYS A 292 -19.03 18.82 3.15
CA LYS A 292 -19.63 19.03 1.82
C LYS A 292 -18.74 18.42 0.75
N PRO A 293 -19.31 17.80 -0.30
CA PRO A 293 -18.53 17.36 -1.46
C PRO A 293 -17.73 18.53 -2.08
N GLU A 294 -16.48 18.28 -2.38
CA GLU A 294 -15.64 19.18 -3.17
C GLU A 294 -15.87 18.88 -4.65
N LEU A 295 -16.14 19.94 -5.43
CA LEU A 295 -16.41 19.80 -6.85
C LEU A 295 -15.13 20.04 -7.66
N MET A 296 -14.86 19.12 -8.59
CA MET A 296 -13.72 19.13 -9.50
C MET A 296 -14.26 19.16 -10.91
N THR A 297 -14.11 20.28 -11.63
CA THR A 297 -14.66 20.46 -12.97
C THR A 297 -13.56 20.40 -14.02
N MET A 298 -13.77 19.57 -15.03
CA MET A 298 -12.96 19.44 -16.23
C MET A 298 -13.71 20.05 -17.41
N VAL A 299 -13.08 21.02 -18.08
CA VAL A 299 -13.62 21.63 -19.30
C VAL A 299 -13.04 20.95 -20.53
N LEU A 300 -13.90 20.55 -21.48
CA LEU A 300 -13.53 19.92 -22.74
C LEU A 300 -13.31 21.00 -23.82
N ASP A 301 -12.18 21.69 -23.73
CA ASP A 301 -11.87 22.81 -24.59
C ASP A 301 -11.87 22.46 -26.08
N GLY A 302 -12.53 23.31 -26.88
CA GLY A 302 -12.63 23.13 -28.32
C GLY A 302 -13.51 21.94 -28.76
N MET A 303 -14.35 21.41 -27.86
CA MET A 303 -15.41 20.47 -28.25
C MET A 303 -16.40 21.21 -29.16
N GLU A 304 -16.85 20.54 -30.23
CA GLU A 304 -17.86 21.08 -31.13
C GLU A 304 -19.20 21.23 -30.39
N GLU A 305 -19.87 22.36 -30.61
CA GLU A 305 -21.22 22.54 -30.09
C GLU A 305 -22.18 21.55 -30.73
N ARG A 306 -22.85 20.79 -29.91
CA ARG A 306 -23.86 19.82 -30.31
C ARG A 306 -25.15 20.03 -29.50
N PRO A 307 -26.29 19.66 -30.02
CA PRO A 307 -27.54 19.68 -29.25
C PRO A 307 -27.43 18.90 -27.96
N GLU A 308 -28.23 19.26 -26.98
CA GLU A 308 -28.30 18.55 -25.71
C GLU A 308 -28.48 17.05 -25.91
N ARG A 309 -27.76 16.24 -25.10
CA ARG A 309 -27.81 14.77 -25.12
C ARG A 309 -27.37 14.10 -26.42
N THR A 310 -26.57 14.78 -27.24
CA THR A 310 -25.99 14.22 -28.48
C THR A 310 -24.46 14.10 -28.43
N THR A 311 -23.85 14.22 -27.27
CA THR A 311 -22.42 14.03 -27.08
C THR A 311 -22.19 12.83 -26.16
N ARG A 312 -21.72 11.71 -26.72
CA ARG A 312 -21.29 10.55 -25.98
C ARG A 312 -19.77 10.60 -25.78
N ILE A 313 -19.37 10.37 -24.57
CA ILE A 313 -17.95 10.37 -24.17
C ILE A 313 -17.59 9.08 -23.46
N ARG A 314 -16.31 8.70 -23.53
CA ARG A 314 -15.71 7.71 -22.64
C ARG A 314 -14.80 8.43 -21.68
N MET A 315 -15.04 8.23 -20.39
CA MET A 315 -14.22 8.77 -19.32
C MET A 315 -13.46 7.64 -18.65
N ASN A 316 -12.12 7.80 -18.56
CA ASN A 316 -11.26 6.93 -17.78
C ASN A 316 -10.69 7.77 -16.63
N VAL A 317 -10.78 7.25 -15.43
CA VAL A 317 -10.27 7.87 -14.21
C VAL A 317 -9.29 6.90 -13.58
N ASP A 318 -8.08 7.35 -13.31
CA ASP A 318 -7.06 6.56 -12.63
C ASP A 318 -6.21 7.44 -11.73
N MET A 319 -5.60 6.84 -10.70
CA MET A 319 -4.69 7.55 -9.82
C MET A 319 -3.26 7.49 -10.37
N ILE A 320 -2.55 8.63 -10.31
CA ILE A 320 -1.12 8.73 -10.63
C ILE A 320 -0.29 8.54 -9.36
N SER A 321 -0.82 9.03 -8.24
CA SER A 321 -0.24 8.88 -6.91
C SER A 321 -1.37 8.84 -5.88
N VAL A 322 -1.04 8.70 -4.61
CA VAL A 322 -2.04 8.73 -3.53
C VAL A 322 -2.87 10.02 -3.48
N SER A 323 -2.31 11.12 -3.99
CA SER A 323 -2.91 12.47 -3.96
C SER A 323 -3.26 13.04 -5.33
N GLN A 324 -2.98 12.34 -6.42
CA GLN A 324 -3.20 12.86 -7.78
C GLN A 324 -4.00 11.89 -8.63
N MET A 325 -5.13 12.38 -9.12
CA MET A 325 -6.05 11.66 -9.99
C MET A 325 -5.97 12.22 -11.41
N ARG A 326 -5.87 11.35 -12.39
CA ARG A 326 -5.93 11.68 -13.81
C ARG A 326 -7.30 11.32 -14.37
N VAL A 327 -7.90 12.25 -15.06
CA VAL A 327 -9.14 12.05 -15.83
C VAL A 327 -8.82 12.20 -17.30
N ARG A 328 -9.16 11.20 -18.09
CA ARG A 328 -9.03 11.21 -19.55
C ARG A 328 -10.41 11.03 -20.16
N VAL A 329 -10.78 11.91 -21.07
CA VAL A 329 -12.07 11.88 -21.78
C VAL A 329 -11.83 11.76 -23.27
N GLU A 330 -12.61 10.92 -23.94
CA GLU A 330 -12.60 10.71 -25.39
C GLU A 330 -13.99 11.00 -25.93
N ASP A 331 -14.08 11.76 -27.03
CA ASP A 331 -15.33 11.96 -27.77
C ASP A 331 -15.65 10.74 -28.63
N LEU A 332 -16.75 10.07 -28.33
CA LEU A 332 -17.24 8.92 -29.07
C LEU A 332 -18.29 9.28 -30.14
N GLY A 333 -18.64 10.57 -30.24
CA GLY A 333 -19.71 11.02 -31.14
C GLY A 333 -21.09 10.45 -30.77
N PHE A 334 -22.06 10.69 -31.65
CA PHE A 334 -23.42 10.20 -31.46
C PHE A 334 -24.04 9.82 -32.82
N GLY A 335 -23.66 8.67 -33.34
CA GLY A 335 -24.11 8.15 -34.62
C GLY A 335 -23.54 8.92 -35.83
N GLU A 336 -24.22 8.79 -36.99
CA GLU A 336 -23.77 9.41 -38.26
C GLU A 336 -23.93 10.94 -38.25
N LEU A 337 -24.92 11.46 -37.55
CA LEU A 337 -25.19 12.91 -37.49
C LEU A 337 -24.13 13.69 -36.72
N TYR A 338 -23.53 13.09 -35.71
CA TYR A 338 -22.49 13.67 -34.88
C TYR A 338 -21.34 12.66 -34.72
N PRO A 339 -20.49 12.49 -35.75
CA PRO A 339 -19.41 11.51 -35.71
C PRO A 339 -18.40 11.86 -34.61
N ALA A 340 -17.67 10.85 -34.16
CA ALA A 340 -16.59 11.05 -33.20
C ALA A 340 -15.53 12.01 -33.76
N SER A 341 -15.13 13.01 -33.00
CA SER A 341 -14.09 13.95 -33.42
C SER A 341 -12.67 13.38 -33.28
N GLY A 342 -12.51 12.28 -32.58
CA GLY A 342 -11.21 11.72 -32.22
C GLY A 342 -10.42 12.55 -31.20
N LYS A 343 -11.03 13.61 -30.65
CA LYS A 343 -10.41 14.42 -29.60
C LYS A 343 -10.37 13.70 -28.28
N THR A 344 -9.28 13.90 -27.58
CA THR A 344 -9.07 13.43 -26.19
C THR A 344 -8.62 14.60 -25.32
N TRP A 345 -9.14 14.64 -24.12
CA TRP A 345 -8.75 15.62 -23.09
C TRP A 345 -8.20 14.88 -21.89
N THR A 346 -7.20 15.46 -21.25
CA THR A 346 -6.59 14.89 -20.05
C THR A 346 -6.37 16.01 -19.04
N GLN A 347 -6.82 15.79 -17.81
CA GLN A 347 -6.61 16.72 -16.70
C GLN A 347 -6.20 15.93 -15.45
N VAL A 348 -5.33 16.50 -14.63
CA VAL A 348 -4.92 15.97 -13.33
C VAL A 348 -5.53 16.85 -12.24
N PHE A 349 -6.09 16.19 -11.23
CA PHE A 349 -6.67 16.80 -10.04
C PHE A 349 -5.92 16.36 -8.80
N ASP A 350 -5.74 17.25 -7.84
CA ASP A 350 -5.25 16.91 -6.51
C ASP A 350 -6.43 16.44 -5.63
N LEU A 351 -6.22 15.31 -4.90
CA LEU A 351 -7.24 14.71 -4.05
C LEU A 351 -6.95 14.91 -2.56
#